data_936ba81b2b772f742d43a596d0afdacb
#
_entry.id   936ba81b2b772f742d43a596d0afdacb
#
_cell.length_a   1.000
_cell.length_b   1.000
_cell.length_c   1.000
_cell.angle_alpha   90.00
_cell.angle_beta   90.00
_cell.angle_gamma   90.00
#
_symmetry.space_group_name_H-M   'P 1'
#
loop_
_entity.id
_entity.type
_entity.pdbx_description
1 polymer ?
#
loop_
_entity_poly.entity_id
_entity_poly.type
_entity_poly.pdbx_seq_one_letter_code
_entity_poly.pdbx_strand_id
1 'polypeptide(L)'
;PNYTIFKNNWKVLLMDTSKTIFSKYRWNKSFKAYKRSSDIVEFMLSKDDILRRSYELVQGLRKDLRLCNWPKFINRLNSVSKKSVSKGVWKVVKYYRKHQRMLRNTIYYPAFNNGAIEGINNKIKLIKRISFGYRNFNNFKARIMMIF
;
A
#
# COMPACT_ATOMS: atom_id res chain seq x y z
N PRO A 1 1.40 26.20 -13.98
CA PRO A 1 0.89 26.25 -12.59
C PRO A 1 0.54 24.88 -12.02
N ASN A 2 -0.19 24.03 -12.79
CA ASN A 2 -0.64 22.72 -12.29
C ASN A 2 0.51 21.75 -12.03
N TYR A 3 1.54 21.70 -12.85
CA TYR A 3 2.70 20.80 -12.69
C TYR A 3 3.36 20.93 -11.31
N THR A 4 3.58 22.16 -10.85
CA THR A 4 4.21 22.43 -9.53
C THR A 4 3.33 21.91 -8.39
N ILE A 5 1.99 22.07 -8.50
CA ILE A 5 1.04 21.57 -7.52
C ILE A 5 1.13 20.03 -7.45
N PHE A 6 1.10 19.34 -8.59
CA PHE A 6 1.22 17.88 -8.65
C PHE A 6 2.57 17.41 -8.10
N LYS A 7 3.68 18.02 -8.53
CA LYS A 7 5.04 17.68 -8.08
C LYS A 7 5.21 17.77 -6.56
N ASN A 8 4.62 18.79 -5.94
CA ASN A 8 4.79 19.02 -4.51
C ASN A 8 3.78 18.23 -3.64
N ASN A 9 2.65 17.80 -4.20
CA ASN A 9 1.55 17.21 -3.45
C ASN A 9 1.24 15.75 -3.82
N TRP A 10 1.98 15.10 -4.72
CA TRP A 10 1.69 13.73 -5.17
C TRP A 10 1.58 12.71 -4.04
N LYS A 11 2.33 12.90 -2.94
CA LYS A 11 2.27 12.02 -1.77
C LYS A 11 0.89 11.98 -1.12
N VAL A 12 0.12 13.07 -1.24
CA VAL A 12 -1.24 13.15 -0.68
C VAL A 12 -2.18 12.17 -1.40
N LEU A 13 -1.99 11.93 -2.70
CA LEU A 13 -2.74 10.91 -3.46
C LEU A 13 -2.48 9.49 -2.96
N LEU A 14 -1.33 9.23 -2.35
CA LEU A 14 -0.98 7.92 -1.80
C LEU A 14 -1.47 7.71 -0.37
N MET A 15 -1.97 8.76 0.29
CA MET A 15 -2.46 8.66 1.68
C MET A 15 -3.72 7.80 1.75
N ASP A 16 -3.87 7.12 2.88
CA ASP A 16 -5.09 6.41 3.20
C ASP A 16 -6.16 7.41 3.68
N THR A 17 -7.28 7.46 2.96
CA THR A 17 -8.39 8.38 3.24
C THR A 17 -9.08 8.11 4.59
N SER A 18 -8.89 6.95 5.19
CA SER A 18 -9.44 6.62 6.51
C SER A 18 -8.69 7.26 7.67
N LYS A 19 -7.51 7.82 7.44
CA LYS A 19 -6.72 8.45 8.51
C LYS A 19 -7.23 9.86 8.80
N THR A 20 -7.41 10.19 10.08
CA THR A 20 -7.87 11.51 10.57
C THR A 20 -7.02 12.69 10.08
N ILE A 21 -5.74 12.45 9.80
CA ILE A 21 -4.82 13.46 9.25
C ILE A 21 -5.26 14.00 7.87
N PHE A 22 -6.09 13.22 7.15
CA PHE A 22 -6.58 13.57 5.82
C PHE A 22 -7.54 14.79 5.83
N SER A 23 -8.26 15.01 6.92
CA SER A 23 -9.21 16.11 7.10
C SER A 23 -8.64 17.34 7.79
N LYS A 24 -7.42 17.29 8.34
CA LYS A 24 -6.80 18.42 9.04
C LYS A 24 -6.34 19.53 8.09
N TYR A 25 -6.62 20.77 8.44
CA TYR A 25 -6.10 21.95 7.75
C TYR A 25 -4.60 22.10 8.00
N ARG A 26 -3.85 22.34 6.92
CA ARG A 26 -2.42 22.62 6.94
C ARG A 26 -2.07 23.70 5.92
N TRP A 27 -1.09 24.53 6.24
CA TRP A 27 -0.56 25.48 5.28
C TRP A 27 0.06 24.74 4.09
N ASN A 28 -0.39 25.04 2.89
CA ASN A 28 0.17 24.47 1.66
C ASN A 28 0.85 25.54 0.82
N LYS A 29 2.17 25.41 0.64
CA LYS A 29 2.99 26.38 -0.10
C LYS A 29 2.55 26.54 -1.56
N SER A 30 2.11 25.46 -2.20
CA SER A 30 1.72 25.48 -3.62
C SER A 30 0.42 26.23 -3.86
N PHE A 31 -0.47 26.26 -2.87
CA PHE A 31 -1.74 27.00 -2.89
C PHE A 31 -1.67 28.35 -2.16
N LYS A 32 -0.58 28.61 -1.43
CA LYS A 32 -0.43 29.77 -0.53
C LYS A 32 -1.65 29.95 0.39
N ALA A 33 -2.22 28.86 0.89
CA ALA A 33 -3.43 28.82 1.71
C ALA A 33 -3.46 27.61 2.63
N TYR A 34 -4.27 27.69 3.70
CA TYR A 34 -4.62 26.53 4.50
C TYR A 34 -5.58 25.64 3.72
N LYS A 35 -5.20 24.38 3.50
CA LYS A 35 -5.97 23.37 2.77
C LYS A 35 -5.99 22.05 3.54
N ARG A 36 -7.10 21.31 3.44
CA ARG A 36 -7.14 19.91 3.85
C ARG A 36 -6.51 19.05 2.77
N SER A 37 -5.97 17.91 3.15
CA SER A 37 -5.48 16.93 2.15
C SER A 37 -6.58 16.49 1.19
N SER A 38 -7.82 16.36 1.66
CA SER A 38 -9.00 16.10 0.83
C SER A 38 -9.20 17.13 -0.28
N ASP A 39 -9.08 18.43 0.04
CA ASP A 39 -9.29 19.51 -0.91
C ASP A 39 -8.19 19.52 -1.99
N ILE A 40 -6.96 19.22 -1.59
CA ILE A 40 -5.82 19.09 -2.51
C ILE A 40 -6.03 17.90 -3.46
N VAL A 41 -6.45 16.76 -2.92
CA VAL A 41 -6.76 15.57 -3.73
C VAL A 41 -7.87 15.87 -4.72
N GLU A 42 -9.00 16.46 -4.27
CA GLU A 42 -10.12 16.77 -5.14
C GLU A 42 -9.71 17.74 -6.27
N PHE A 43 -8.92 18.77 -5.95
CA PHE A 43 -8.34 19.66 -6.96
C PHE A 43 -7.51 18.90 -7.99
N MET A 44 -6.65 17.96 -7.55
CA MET A 44 -5.81 17.19 -8.46
C MET A 44 -6.65 16.23 -9.31
N LEU A 45 -7.64 15.57 -8.73
CA LEU A 45 -8.53 14.63 -9.42
C LEU A 45 -9.46 15.35 -10.42
N SER A 46 -9.80 16.63 -10.19
CA SER A 46 -10.61 17.43 -11.14
C SER A 46 -9.90 17.73 -12.47
N LYS A 47 -8.59 17.48 -12.56
CA LYS A 47 -7.79 17.81 -13.76
C LYS A 47 -7.63 16.66 -14.73
N ASP A 48 -7.89 15.41 -14.30
CA ASP A 48 -7.70 14.22 -15.13
C ASP A 48 -8.65 13.09 -14.66
N ASP A 49 -9.57 12.70 -15.53
CA ASP A 49 -10.53 11.62 -15.26
C ASP A 49 -9.87 10.24 -15.13
N ILE A 50 -8.78 9.99 -15.86
CA ILE A 50 -8.03 8.74 -15.73
C ILE A 50 -7.36 8.66 -14.36
N LEU A 51 -6.82 9.78 -13.88
CA LEU A 51 -6.26 9.88 -12.54
C LEU A 51 -7.35 9.66 -11.48
N ARG A 52 -8.52 10.28 -11.62
CA ARG A 52 -9.67 10.12 -10.72
C ARG A 52 -10.08 8.65 -10.62
N ARG A 53 -10.35 8.00 -11.74
CA ARG A 53 -10.75 6.57 -11.76
C ARG A 53 -9.66 5.66 -11.20
N SER A 54 -8.40 5.95 -11.49
CA SER A 54 -7.26 5.22 -10.92
C SER A 54 -7.19 5.36 -9.41
N TYR A 55 -7.39 6.56 -8.90
CA TYR A 55 -7.40 6.86 -7.47
C TYR A 55 -8.57 6.15 -6.75
N GLU A 56 -9.78 6.28 -7.27
CA GLU A 56 -10.99 5.66 -6.72
C GLU A 56 -10.86 4.12 -6.67
N LEU A 57 -10.30 3.53 -7.72
CA LEU A 57 -10.01 2.10 -7.76
C LEU A 57 -9.05 1.71 -6.62
N VAL A 58 -7.92 2.41 -6.50
CA VAL A 58 -6.90 2.08 -5.48
C VAL A 58 -7.44 2.26 -4.07
N GLN A 59 -8.18 3.34 -3.78
CA GLN A 59 -8.79 3.56 -2.46
C GLN A 59 -9.88 2.52 -2.17
N GLY A 60 -10.68 2.15 -3.17
CA GLY A 60 -11.68 1.09 -3.05
C GLY A 60 -11.06 -0.28 -2.74
N LEU A 61 -10.00 -0.66 -3.45
CA LEU A 61 -9.28 -1.92 -3.19
C LEU A 61 -8.64 -1.92 -1.78
N ARG A 62 -8.09 -0.79 -1.33
CA ARG A 62 -7.57 -0.65 0.06
C ARG A 62 -8.66 -0.85 1.10
N LYS A 63 -9.86 -0.26 0.87
CA LYS A 63 -11.01 -0.44 1.75
C LYS A 63 -11.44 -1.90 1.80
N ASP A 64 -11.55 -2.56 0.65
CA ASP A 64 -11.96 -3.95 0.56
C ASP A 64 -10.94 -4.88 1.26
N LEU A 65 -9.63 -4.59 1.15
CA LEU A 65 -8.56 -5.28 1.88
C LEU A 65 -8.70 -5.14 3.40
N ARG A 66 -8.92 -3.93 3.91
CA ARG A 66 -9.08 -3.70 5.37
C ARG A 66 -10.30 -4.41 5.94
N LEU A 67 -11.36 -4.50 5.16
CA LEU A 67 -12.60 -5.17 5.55
C LEU A 67 -12.55 -6.68 5.30
N CYS A 68 -11.40 -7.21 4.87
CA CYS A 68 -11.22 -8.61 4.50
C CYS A 68 -12.31 -9.10 3.53
N ASN A 69 -12.79 -8.22 2.64
CA ASN A 69 -13.95 -8.51 1.77
C ASN A 69 -13.48 -8.93 0.37
N TRP A 70 -13.15 -10.20 0.22
CA TRP A 70 -12.73 -10.77 -1.05
C TRP A 70 -13.74 -10.60 -2.19
N PRO A 71 -15.06 -10.87 -2.02
CA PRO A 71 -16.02 -10.70 -3.10
C PRO A 71 -16.05 -9.28 -3.68
N LYS A 72 -16.06 -8.25 -2.82
CA LYS A 72 -16.01 -6.86 -3.27
C LYS A 72 -14.68 -6.51 -3.95
N PHE A 73 -13.57 -6.99 -3.38
CA PHE A 73 -12.24 -6.78 -3.93
C PHE A 73 -12.13 -7.33 -5.35
N ILE A 74 -12.52 -8.59 -5.56
CA ILE A 74 -12.40 -9.24 -6.88
C ILE A 74 -13.37 -8.65 -7.91
N ASN A 75 -14.60 -8.32 -7.51
CA ASN A 75 -15.57 -7.66 -8.39
C ASN A 75 -15.05 -6.30 -8.85
N ARG A 76 -14.53 -5.47 -7.92
CA ARG A 76 -13.93 -4.18 -8.26
C ARG A 76 -12.72 -4.35 -9.17
N LEU A 77 -11.88 -5.33 -8.92
CA LEU A 77 -10.71 -5.62 -9.75
C LEU A 77 -11.12 -6.04 -11.17
N ASN A 78 -12.17 -6.85 -11.32
CA ASN A 78 -12.62 -7.38 -12.61
C ASN A 78 -13.45 -6.39 -13.43
N SER A 79 -14.09 -5.40 -12.79
CA SER A 79 -14.87 -4.37 -13.49
C SER A 79 -14.03 -3.33 -14.24
N VAL A 80 -12.71 -3.29 -13.98
CA VAL A 80 -11.81 -2.27 -14.55
C VAL A 80 -11.40 -2.61 -15.98
N SER A 81 -11.52 -1.65 -16.88
CA SER A 81 -10.99 -1.75 -18.27
C SER A 81 -9.63 -1.07 -18.42
N LYS A 82 -8.87 -1.47 -19.46
CA LYS A 82 -7.55 -0.89 -19.78
C LYS A 82 -7.62 0.62 -20.02
N LYS A 83 -8.72 1.10 -20.63
CA LYS A 83 -8.91 2.51 -20.98
C LYS A 83 -9.34 3.39 -19.81
N SER A 84 -9.86 2.79 -18.72
CA SER A 84 -10.44 3.52 -17.58
C SER A 84 -9.41 3.97 -16.56
N VAL A 85 -8.19 3.43 -16.56
CA VAL A 85 -7.16 3.69 -15.57
C VAL A 85 -5.79 3.93 -16.22
N SER A 86 -4.87 4.50 -15.43
CA SER A 86 -3.50 4.75 -15.90
C SER A 86 -2.76 3.45 -16.27
N LYS A 87 -1.77 3.56 -17.17
CA LYS A 87 -0.95 2.41 -17.61
C LYS A 87 -0.29 1.68 -16.43
N GLY A 88 0.17 2.42 -15.42
CA GLY A 88 0.78 1.85 -14.21
C GLY A 88 -0.22 1.03 -13.40
N VAL A 89 -1.39 1.60 -13.11
CA VAL A 89 -2.48 0.91 -12.39
C VAL A 89 -2.96 -0.31 -13.17
N TRP A 90 -3.09 -0.21 -14.49
CA TRP A 90 -3.47 -1.35 -15.31
C TRP A 90 -2.48 -2.54 -15.26
N LYS A 91 -1.16 -2.24 -15.18
CA LYS A 91 -0.14 -3.31 -14.98
C LYS A 91 -0.40 -4.06 -13.66
N VAL A 92 -0.69 -3.34 -12.58
CA VAL A 92 -1.00 -3.93 -11.27
C VAL A 92 -2.31 -4.73 -11.32
N VAL A 93 -3.36 -4.19 -11.96
CA VAL A 93 -4.65 -4.90 -12.14
C VAL A 93 -4.43 -6.24 -12.85
N LYS A 94 -3.67 -6.26 -13.95
CA LYS A 94 -3.35 -7.50 -14.66
C LYS A 94 -2.59 -8.50 -13.79
N TYR A 95 -1.61 -8.02 -13.04
CA TYR A 95 -0.85 -8.85 -12.12
C TYR A 95 -1.77 -9.46 -11.04
N TYR A 96 -2.63 -8.69 -10.44
CA TYR A 96 -3.57 -9.15 -9.42
C TYR A 96 -4.59 -10.15 -9.98
N ARG A 97 -5.10 -9.93 -11.20
CA ARG A 97 -5.98 -10.90 -11.88
C ARG A 97 -5.28 -12.24 -12.13
N LYS A 98 -3.99 -12.22 -12.47
CA LYS A 98 -3.20 -13.45 -12.65
C LYS A 98 -2.96 -14.21 -11.33
N HIS A 99 -2.83 -13.49 -10.22
CA HIS A 99 -2.45 -14.04 -8.91
C HIS A 99 -3.59 -14.04 -7.87
N GLN A 100 -4.84 -14.21 -8.33
CA GLN A 100 -6.04 -14.15 -7.48
C GLN A 100 -6.00 -15.10 -6.27
N ARG A 101 -5.50 -16.33 -6.45
CA ARG A 101 -5.40 -17.32 -5.37
C ARG A 101 -4.52 -16.80 -4.22
N MET A 102 -3.38 -16.21 -4.56
CA MET A 102 -2.45 -15.65 -3.56
C MET A 102 -3.09 -14.46 -2.84
N LEU A 103 -3.73 -13.55 -3.58
CA LEU A 103 -4.42 -12.40 -3.00
C LEU A 103 -5.58 -12.82 -2.09
N ARG A 104 -6.38 -13.82 -2.51
CA ARG A 104 -7.45 -14.36 -1.69
C ARG A 104 -6.93 -14.86 -0.35
N ASN A 105 -5.84 -15.64 -0.37
CA ASN A 105 -5.21 -16.12 0.86
C ASN A 105 -4.72 -14.98 1.75
N THR A 106 -4.11 -13.95 1.18
CA THR A 106 -3.66 -12.76 1.93
C THR A 106 -4.83 -12.02 2.60
N ILE A 107 -6.00 -11.99 1.95
CA ILE A 107 -7.20 -11.33 2.50
C ILE A 107 -7.83 -12.16 3.60
N TYR A 108 -7.95 -13.49 3.43
CA TYR A 108 -8.56 -14.36 4.45
C TYR A 108 -7.65 -14.65 5.63
N TYR A 109 -6.34 -14.58 5.43
CA TYR A 109 -5.35 -14.90 6.46
C TYR A 109 -4.38 -13.73 6.70
N PRO A 110 -4.87 -12.58 7.18
CA PRO A 110 -4.06 -11.37 7.36
C PRO A 110 -2.93 -11.55 8.38
N ALA A 111 -3.04 -12.49 9.30
CA ALA A 111 -2.00 -12.83 10.26
C ALA A 111 -0.74 -13.46 9.61
N PHE A 112 -0.90 -14.11 8.45
CA PHE A 112 0.21 -14.74 7.71
C PHE A 112 0.78 -13.79 6.64
N ASN A 113 1.02 -12.54 7.02
CA ASN A 113 1.63 -11.55 6.13
C ASN A 113 3.17 -11.53 6.26
N ASN A 114 3.84 -10.89 5.31
CA ASN A 114 5.30 -10.77 5.31
C ASN A 114 5.87 -10.05 6.56
N GLY A 115 5.06 -9.28 7.28
CA GLY A 115 5.51 -8.56 8.48
C GLY A 115 5.97 -9.51 9.59
N ALA A 116 5.26 -10.62 9.81
CA ALA A 116 5.66 -11.64 10.77
C ALA A 116 6.99 -12.30 10.37
N ILE A 117 7.13 -12.66 9.07
CA ILE A 117 8.37 -13.25 8.52
C ILE A 117 9.52 -12.25 8.59
N GLU A 118 9.27 -10.98 8.31
CA GLU A 118 10.29 -9.92 8.41
C GLU A 118 10.74 -9.72 9.85
N GLY A 119 9.84 -9.74 10.81
CA GLY A 119 10.14 -9.72 12.25
C GLY A 119 11.02 -10.89 12.66
N ILE A 120 10.68 -12.12 12.24
CA ILE A 120 11.47 -13.32 12.47
C ILE A 120 12.87 -13.21 11.84
N ASN A 121 12.95 -12.79 10.58
CA ASN A 121 14.22 -12.59 9.88
C ASN A 121 15.11 -11.55 10.56
N ASN A 122 14.54 -10.45 11.05
CA ASN A 122 15.29 -9.43 11.78
C ASN A 122 15.81 -9.97 13.12
N LYS A 123 15.03 -10.78 13.84
CA LYS A 123 15.44 -11.44 15.08
C LYS A 123 16.58 -12.45 14.82
N ILE A 124 16.50 -13.24 13.75
CA ILE A 124 17.57 -14.15 13.32
C ILE A 124 18.86 -13.38 12.98
N LYS A 125 18.75 -12.26 12.26
CA LYS A 125 19.90 -11.38 11.97
C LYS A 125 20.52 -10.82 13.24
N LEU A 126 19.70 -10.45 14.23
CA LEU A 126 20.17 -9.97 15.52
C LEU A 126 20.94 -11.06 16.28
N ILE A 127 20.39 -12.28 16.36
CA ILE A 127 21.06 -13.44 16.97
C ILE A 127 22.45 -13.67 16.37
N LYS A 128 22.53 -13.64 15.02
CA LYS A 128 23.80 -13.79 14.31
C LYS A 128 24.79 -12.66 14.66
N ARG A 129 24.32 -11.43 14.79
CA ARG A 129 25.16 -10.25 15.10
C ARG A 129 25.69 -10.27 16.52
N ILE A 130 24.85 -10.57 17.51
CA ILE A 130 25.23 -10.63 18.94
C ILE A 130 26.29 -11.71 19.19
N SER A 131 26.27 -12.79 18.41
CA SER A 131 27.22 -13.89 18.53
C SER A 131 28.47 -13.72 17.66
N PHE A 132 28.70 -12.52 17.10
CA PHE A 132 29.83 -12.25 16.20
C PHE A 132 29.93 -13.23 15.02
N GLY A 133 28.80 -13.85 14.66
CA GLY A 133 28.69 -14.90 13.64
C GLY A 133 28.81 -16.31 14.21
N TYR A 134 28.46 -17.28 13.38
CA TYR A 134 28.56 -18.71 13.69
C TYR A 134 29.38 -19.39 12.60
N ARG A 135 30.42 -20.14 13.00
CA ARG A 135 31.20 -21.00 12.08
C ARG A 135 30.45 -22.29 11.76
N ASN A 136 29.65 -22.79 12.71
CA ASN A 136 28.91 -24.04 12.58
C ASN A 136 27.40 -23.72 12.46
N PHE A 137 26.78 -24.16 11.36
CA PHE A 137 25.36 -23.97 11.10
C PHE A 137 24.47 -24.66 12.14
N ASN A 138 24.84 -25.83 12.63
CA ASN A 138 24.05 -26.56 13.62
C ASN A 138 23.95 -25.79 14.94
N ASN A 139 25.03 -25.16 15.39
CA ASN A 139 25.03 -24.32 16.57
C ASN A 139 24.15 -23.06 16.38
N PHE A 140 24.19 -22.48 15.19
CA PHE A 140 23.31 -21.36 14.83
C PHE A 140 21.84 -21.78 14.83
N LYS A 141 21.52 -22.93 14.21
CA LYS A 141 20.17 -23.49 14.20
C LYS A 141 19.67 -23.77 15.62
N ALA A 142 20.49 -24.43 16.46
CA ALA A 142 20.14 -24.70 17.85
C ALA A 142 19.83 -23.40 18.63
N ARG A 143 20.64 -22.36 18.46
CA ARG A 143 20.41 -21.08 19.10
C ARG A 143 19.11 -20.40 18.65
N ILE A 144 18.77 -20.46 17.37
CA ILE A 144 17.50 -19.98 16.87
C ILE A 144 16.34 -20.73 17.54
N MET A 145 16.39 -22.07 17.53
CA MET A 145 15.34 -22.93 18.08
C MET A 145 15.12 -22.75 19.60
N MET A 146 16.14 -22.27 20.34
CA MET A 146 15.98 -21.93 21.77
C MET A 146 15.30 -20.59 22.02
N ILE A 147 15.24 -19.70 21.03
CA ILE A 147 14.74 -18.33 21.18
C ILE A 147 13.32 -18.18 20.61
N PHE A 148 12.90 -19.07 19.73
CA PHE A 148 11.59 -19.15 19.13
C PHE A 148 10.78 -20.35 19.66
#